data_750003d81b723b6eea72533798df7bc5
#
_entry.id   750003d81b723b6eea72533798df7bc5
#
_cell.length_a   1.000
_cell.length_b   1.000
_cell.length_c   1.000
_cell.angle_alpha   90.00
_cell.angle_beta   90.00
_cell.angle_gamma   90.00
#
_symmetry.space_group_name_H-M   'P 1'
#
loop_
_entity.id
_entity.type
_entity.pdbx_description
1 polymer ?
#
loop_
_entity_poly.entity_id
_entity_poly.type
_entity_poly.pdbx_seq_one_letter_code
_entity_poly.pdbx_strand_id
1 'polypeptide(L)'
;IYSTYGMTETLSHIALRSISGAEASLWYTPMPQVSIELSPAQTLIITAPHLSPEPLETNDIAEINERGQFRILGRRDNTINTGGIKVQIENIEEKLHQAGLKDIQITAVPDSTFGEAIVMLTATETTESFKRAINTLPPYWKPKHILKLNSLPLTETGKPNRAEARAIAQKL
;
A
#
# COMPACT_ATOMS: atom_id res chain seq x y z
N ILE A 1 17.98 6.70 12.22
CA ILE A 1 16.90 7.37 11.47
C ILE A 1 15.59 6.67 11.82
N TYR A 2 14.52 7.46 11.98
CA TYR A 2 13.20 6.94 12.34
C TYR A 2 12.19 7.23 11.24
N SER A 3 11.26 6.29 11.03
CA SER A 3 10.03 6.49 10.30
C SER A 3 8.91 6.77 11.30
N THR A 4 8.03 7.70 10.97
CA THR A 4 6.87 8.04 11.78
C THR A 4 5.60 7.47 11.16
N TYR A 5 4.62 7.10 11.99
CA TYR A 5 3.26 6.80 11.56
C TYR A 5 2.30 7.80 12.18
N GLY A 6 1.40 8.34 11.38
CA GLY A 6 0.38 9.31 11.75
C GLY A 6 -0.47 9.69 10.56
N MET A 7 -1.56 10.38 10.81
CA MET A 7 -2.53 10.82 9.81
C MET A 7 -3.05 12.21 10.14
N THR A 8 -3.85 12.79 9.25
CA THR A 8 -4.43 14.13 9.47
C THR A 8 -5.27 14.17 10.73
N GLU A 9 -6.03 13.13 10.99
CA GLU A 9 -6.93 12.98 12.13
C GLU A 9 -6.18 12.89 13.47
N THR A 10 -4.92 12.46 13.45
CA THR A 10 -4.06 12.44 14.65
C THR A 10 -3.22 13.70 14.80
N LEU A 11 -3.35 14.68 13.90
CA LEU A 11 -2.62 15.96 13.86
C LEU A 11 -1.10 15.82 13.82
N SER A 12 -0.55 14.68 14.24
CA SER A 12 0.88 14.40 14.34
C SER A 12 1.13 12.89 14.27
N HIS A 13 2.39 12.50 14.47
CA HIS A 13 2.77 11.10 14.56
C HIS A 13 2.34 10.49 15.91
N ILE A 14 1.88 9.24 15.84
CA ILE A 14 1.43 8.46 17.00
C ILE A 14 2.30 7.22 17.25
N ALA A 15 3.21 6.90 16.35
CA ALA A 15 4.13 5.79 16.50
C ALA A 15 5.44 6.04 15.74
N LEU A 16 6.49 5.35 16.17
CA LEU A 16 7.83 5.42 15.59
C LEU A 16 8.39 4.03 15.34
N ARG A 17 9.21 3.89 14.29
CA ARG A 17 10.08 2.73 14.08
C ARG A 17 11.48 3.17 13.66
N SER A 18 12.50 2.46 14.09
CA SER A 18 13.84 2.64 13.54
C SER A 18 13.94 2.04 12.14
N ILE A 19 14.52 2.78 11.19
CA ILE A 19 14.74 2.31 9.81
C ILE A 19 16.22 2.18 9.46
N SER A 20 17.10 2.44 10.42
CA SER A 20 18.55 2.33 10.24
C SER A 20 19.26 1.85 11.50
N GLY A 21 20.44 1.27 11.32
CA GLY A 21 21.25 0.72 12.43
C GLY A 21 20.79 -0.67 12.86
N ALA A 22 21.37 -1.16 13.95
CA ALA A 22 21.10 -2.50 14.48
C ALA A 22 19.66 -2.71 14.95
N GLU A 23 18.94 -1.63 15.25
CA GLU A 23 17.54 -1.66 15.70
C GLU A 23 16.53 -1.41 14.57
N ALA A 24 16.96 -1.49 13.31
CA ALA A 24 16.04 -1.34 12.19
C ALA A 24 14.92 -2.38 12.26
N SER A 25 13.67 -1.94 12.14
CA SER A 25 12.49 -2.77 12.31
C SER A 25 11.38 -2.38 11.33
N LEU A 26 10.54 -3.35 10.98
CA LEU A 26 9.29 -3.10 10.27
C LEU A 26 8.16 -2.71 11.24
N TRP A 27 8.36 -2.86 12.54
CA TRP A 27 7.36 -2.67 13.57
C TRP A 27 7.41 -1.25 14.14
N TYR A 28 6.27 -0.59 14.15
CA TYR A 28 6.07 0.69 14.82
C TYR A 28 5.77 0.46 16.30
N THR A 29 6.40 1.23 17.15
CA THR A 29 6.09 1.29 18.58
C THR A 29 5.17 2.49 18.82
N PRO A 30 3.95 2.28 19.35
CA PRO A 30 3.06 3.37 19.73
C PRO A 30 3.72 4.31 20.72
N MET A 31 3.39 5.60 20.63
CA MET A 31 3.83 6.61 21.62
C MET A 31 3.09 6.45 22.95
N PRO A 32 3.61 7.02 24.03
CA PRO A 32 2.90 7.02 25.32
C PRO A 32 1.46 7.53 25.18
N GLN A 33 0.51 6.89 25.90
CA GLN A 33 -0.92 7.21 25.88
C GLN A 33 -1.63 6.92 24.54
N VAL A 34 -0.99 6.19 23.63
CA VAL A 34 -1.62 5.65 22.42
C VAL A 34 -1.77 4.15 22.58
N SER A 35 -2.99 3.65 22.43
CA SER A 35 -3.26 2.21 22.27
C SER A 35 -3.77 1.90 20.88
N ILE A 36 -3.50 0.70 20.44
CA ILE A 36 -3.86 0.22 19.12
C ILE A 36 -4.54 -1.14 19.20
N GLU A 37 -5.54 -1.34 18.36
CA GLU A 37 -6.28 -2.58 18.23
C GLU A 37 -6.55 -2.86 16.75
N LEU A 38 -7.00 -4.07 16.42
CA LEU A 38 -7.45 -4.42 15.07
C LEU A 38 -8.97 -4.53 15.05
N SER A 39 -9.59 -3.96 14.04
CA SER A 39 -11.00 -4.18 13.73
C SER A 39 -11.22 -5.63 13.23
N PRO A 40 -12.46 -6.11 13.14
CA PRO A 40 -12.78 -7.38 12.48
C PRO A 40 -12.31 -7.45 11.02
N ALA A 41 -12.13 -6.30 10.37
CA ALA A 41 -11.59 -6.19 9.01
C ALA A 41 -10.06 -6.12 8.96
N GLN A 42 -9.37 -6.31 10.11
CA GLN A 42 -7.91 -6.20 10.28
C GLN A 42 -7.37 -4.80 9.98
N THR A 43 -8.23 -3.78 10.06
CA THR A 43 -7.78 -2.38 9.98
C THR A 43 -7.35 -1.89 11.36
N LEU A 44 -6.38 -0.97 11.39
CA LEU A 44 -5.85 -0.40 12.62
C LEU A 44 -6.87 0.54 13.26
N ILE A 45 -7.16 0.34 14.55
CA ILE A 45 -7.92 1.24 15.41
C ILE A 45 -6.93 1.93 16.35
N ILE A 46 -6.99 3.25 16.40
CA ILE A 46 -6.11 4.08 17.22
C ILE A 46 -6.94 4.72 18.32
N THR A 47 -6.56 4.50 19.57
CA THR A 47 -7.13 5.21 20.73
C THR A 47 -6.06 6.10 21.32
N ALA A 48 -6.28 7.42 21.24
CA ALA A 48 -5.38 8.46 21.74
C ALA A 48 -6.22 9.59 22.38
N PRO A 49 -6.65 9.46 23.63
CA PRO A 49 -7.61 10.38 24.26
C PRO A 49 -7.17 11.85 24.31
N HIS A 50 -5.86 12.09 24.24
CA HIS A 50 -5.28 13.43 24.18
C HIS A 50 -5.39 14.09 22.78
N LEU A 51 -5.74 13.31 21.75
CA LEU A 51 -5.90 13.80 20.35
C LEU A 51 -7.37 13.73 19.91
N SER A 52 -8.07 12.65 20.26
CA SER A 52 -9.47 12.42 19.91
C SER A 52 -10.18 11.72 21.07
N PRO A 53 -11.40 12.18 21.46
CA PRO A 53 -12.18 11.50 22.48
C PRO A 53 -12.66 10.11 22.06
N GLU A 54 -12.83 9.89 20.75
CA GLU A 54 -13.28 8.62 20.17
C GLU A 54 -12.15 7.89 19.48
N PRO A 55 -12.15 6.54 19.51
CA PRO A 55 -11.21 5.74 18.73
C PRO A 55 -11.33 6.05 17.23
N LEU A 56 -10.19 6.10 16.55
CA LEU A 56 -10.10 6.34 15.11
C LEU A 56 -9.88 5.01 14.38
N GLU A 57 -10.87 4.52 13.65
CA GLU A 57 -10.69 3.40 12.73
C GLU A 57 -10.07 3.90 11.42
N THR A 58 -8.93 3.32 11.05
CA THR A 58 -8.21 3.68 9.81
C THR A 58 -8.60 2.76 8.66
N ASN A 59 -8.13 3.08 7.44
CA ASN A 59 -8.17 2.16 6.30
C ASN A 59 -6.88 1.32 6.18
N ASP A 60 -5.95 1.45 7.11
CA ASP A 60 -4.68 0.75 7.06
C ASP A 60 -4.83 -0.66 7.64
N ILE A 61 -4.61 -1.68 6.81
CA ILE A 61 -4.55 -3.08 7.23
C ILE A 61 -3.24 -3.29 7.97
N ALA A 62 -3.31 -3.86 9.15
CA ALA A 62 -2.16 -4.01 10.03
C ALA A 62 -2.13 -5.38 10.71
N GLU A 63 -1.01 -5.69 11.31
CA GLU A 63 -0.88 -6.75 12.30
C GLU A 63 -0.22 -6.18 13.57
N ILE A 64 -0.49 -6.80 14.71
CA ILE A 64 0.03 -6.43 16.02
C ILE A 64 0.79 -7.63 16.57
N ASN A 65 2.00 -7.41 17.09
CA ASN A 65 2.78 -8.45 17.73
C ASN A 65 2.53 -8.51 19.24
N GLU A 66 3.08 -9.52 19.91
CA GLU A 66 2.96 -9.74 21.37
C GLU A 66 3.51 -8.59 22.23
N ARG A 67 4.32 -7.71 21.65
CA ARG A 67 4.88 -6.52 22.33
C ARG A 67 4.01 -5.28 22.17
N GLY A 68 2.83 -5.41 21.54
CA GLY A 68 1.96 -4.28 21.24
C GLY A 68 2.48 -3.33 20.16
N GLN A 69 3.47 -3.77 19.36
CA GLN A 69 3.93 -3.04 18.19
C GLN A 69 3.12 -3.46 16.97
N PHE A 70 3.00 -2.59 15.99
CA PHE A 70 2.25 -2.89 14.77
C PHE A 70 3.07 -2.65 13.51
N ARG A 71 2.69 -3.32 12.44
CA ARG A 71 3.18 -3.00 11.09
C ARG A 71 2.00 -2.87 10.12
N ILE A 72 2.15 -1.98 9.17
CA ILE A 72 1.17 -1.76 8.11
C ILE A 72 1.46 -2.75 6.98
N LEU A 73 0.42 -3.45 6.57
CA LEU A 73 0.47 -4.43 5.47
C LEU A 73 -0.04 -3.85 4.15
N GLY A 74 -0.81 -2.77 4.22
CA GLY A 74 -1.40 -2.10 3.07
C GLY A 74 -2.64 -1.33 3.46
N ARG A 75 -3.45 -0.95 2.48
CA ARG A 75 -4.71 -0.24 2.73
C ARG A 75 -5.91 -1.06 2.24
N ARG A 76 -7.01 -1.01 2.98
CA ARG A 76 -8.26 -1.69 2.60
C ARG A 76 -8.77 -1.23 1.23
N ASP A 77 -8.68 0.06 0.94
CA ASP A 77 -9.09 0.68 -0.31
C ASP A 77 -8.13 0.40 -1.49
N ASN A 78 -6.93 -0.14 -1.22
CA ASN A 78 -5.95 -0.59 -2.19
C ASN A 78 -5.89 -2.13 -2.34
N THR A 79 -6.91 -2.83 -1.83
CA THR A 79 -7.02 -4.29 -2.02
C THR A 79 -7.71 -4.60 -3.33
N ILE A 80 -7.06 -5.37 -4.19
CA ILE A 80 -7.61 -5.89 -5.45
C ILE A 80 -8.12 -7.31 -5.18
N ASN A 81 -9.36 -7.61 -5.60
CA ASN A 81 -9.92 -8.96 -5.53
C ASN A 81 -9.93 -9.60 -6.92
N THR A 82 -8.86 -10.31 -7.24
CA THR A 82 -8.67 -10.97 -8.54
C THR A 82 -8.74 -12.48 -8.41
N GLY A 83 -9.71 -13.12 -9.10
CA GLY A 83 -9.91 -14.56 -9.05
C GLY A 83 -10.20 -15.11 -7.64
N GLY A 84 -10.84 -14.33 -6.76
CA GLY A 84 -11.08 -14.69 -5.37
C GLY A 84 -9.89 -14.49 -4.43
N ILE A 85 -8.77 -14.00 -4.93
CA ILE A 85 -7.56 -13.72 -4.15
C ILE A 85 -7.50 -12.22 -3.87
N LYS A 86 -7.36 -11.87 -2.58
CA LYS A 86 -7.13 -10.48 -2.16
C LYS A 86 -5.63 -10.15 -2.24
N VAL A 87 -5.30 -9.15 -3.01
CA VAL A 87 -3.90 -8.71 -3.23
C VAL A 87 -3.78 -7.23 -2.90
N GLN A 88 -2.77 -6.87 -2.12
CA GLN A 88 -2.45 -5.47 -1.84
C GLN A 88 -1.64 -4.88 -2.99
N ILE A 89 -2.05 -3.70 -3.47
CA ILE A 89 -1.32 -2.96 -4.51
C ILE A 89 0.14 -2.76 -4.10
N GLU A 90 0.36 -2.38 -2.84
CA GLU A 90 1.68 -2.10 -2.27
C GLU A 90 2.61 -3.31 -2.36
N ASN A 91 2.10 -4.53 -2.15
CA ASN A 91 2.89 -5.75 -2.23
C ASN A 91 3.35 -6.05 -3.66
N ILE A 92 2.50 -5.76 -4.65
CA ILE A 92 2.88 -5.91 -6.08
C ILE A 92 3.96 -4.90 -6.43
N GLU A 93 3.73 -3.63 -6.08
CA GLU A 93 4.66 -2.54 -6.37
C GLU A 93 6.01 -2.77 -5.69
N GLU A 94 6.03 -3.19 -4.42
CA GLU A 94 7.26 -3.49 -3.70
C GLU A 94 8.08 -4.59 -4.39
N LYS A 95 7.44 -5.72 -4.78
CA LYS A 95 8.13 -6.78 -5.51
C LYS A 95 8.70 -6.32 -6.84
N LEU A 96 7.96 -5.49 -7.56
CA LEU A 96 8.44 -4.95 -8.84
C LEU A 96 9.59 -3.96 -8.64
N HIS A 97 9.55 -3.14 -7.60
CA HIS A 97 10.66 -2.25 -7.23
C HIS A 97 11.91 -3.05 -6.83
N GLN A 98 11.77 -4.12 -6.06
CA GLN A 98 12.86 -5.03 -5.72
C GLN A 98 13.44 -5.72 -6.96
N ALA A 99 12.61 -5.99 -7.97
CA ALA A 99 13.04 -6.52 -9.26
C ALA A 99 13.62 -5.44 -10.22
N GLY A 100 13.79 -4.20 -9.74
CA GLY A 100 14.43 -3.10 -10.46
C GLY A 100 13.50 -2.23 -11.31
N LEU A 101 12.18 -2.46 -11.29
CA LEU A 101 11.24 -1.55 -11.94
C LEU A 101 10.96 -0.35 -11.05
N LYS A 102 11.20 0.83 -11.60
CA LYS A 102 10.79 2.12 -11.05
C LYS A 102 9.67 2.69 -11.91
N ASP A 103 9.10 3.80 -11.53
CA ASP A 103 8.09 4.53 -12.33
C ASP A 103 6.95 3.62 -12.80
N ILE A 104 6.39 2.88 -11.85
CA ILE A 104 5.21 2.04 -12.03
C ILE A 104 4.15 2.39 -11.00
N GLN A 105 2.89 2.18 -11.36
CA GLN A 105 1.75 2.21 -10.44
C GLN A 105 0.82 1.06 -10.76
N ILE A 106 0.32 0.37 -9.74
CA ILE A 106 -0.66 -0.69 -9.88
C ILE A 106 -2.05 -0.15 -9.57
N THR A 107 -3.02 -0.56 -10.36
CA THR A 107 -4.44 -0.31 -10.13
C THR A 107 -5.26 -1.51 -10.61
N ALA A 108 -6.58 -1.43 -10.55
CA ALA A 108 -7.45 -2.48 -11.05
C ALA A 108 -8.66 -1.90 -11.78
N VAL A 109 -9.21 -2.69 -12.69
CA VAL A 109 -10.48 -2.43 -13.37
C VAL A 109 -11.41 -3.62 -13.20
N PRO A 110 -12.73 -3.44 -13.28
CA PRO A 110 -13.67 -4.57 -13.31
C PRO A 110 -13.34 -5.55 -14.42
N ASP A 111 -13.43 -6.84 -14.12
CA ASP A 111 -13.19 -7.94 -15.07
C ASP A 111 -14.27 -9.02 -14.88
N SER A 112 -14.89 -9.43 -15.99
CA SER A 112 -16.01 -10.39 -15.97
C SER A 112 -15.62 -11.80 -15.50
N THR A 113 -14.34 -12.16 -15.62
CA THR A 113 -13.83 -13.49 -15.27
C THR A 113 -13.22 -13.51 -13.86
N PHE A 114 -12.49 -12.47 -13.50
CA PHE A 114 -11.72 -12.43 -12.25
C PHE A 114 -12.32 -11.51 -11.19
N GLY A 115 -13.42 -10.80 -11.48
CA GLY A 115 -13.95 -9.75 -10.62
C GLY A 115 -13.20 -8.44 -10.83
N GLU A 116 -11.89 -8.44 -10.60
CA GLU A 116 -10.99 -7.34 -10.92
C GLU A 116 -9.74 -7.84 -11.68
N ALA A 117 -9.34 -7.12 -12.71
CA ALA A 117 -8.08 -7.33 -13.42
C ALA A 117 -7.04 -6.30 -12.94
N ILE A 118 -5.85 -6.78 -12.63
CA ILE A 118 -4.71 -5.93 -12.28
C ILE A 118 -4.23 -5.19 -13.54
N VAL A 119 -4.07 -3.88 -13.41
CA VAL A 119 -3.52 -3.00 -14.45
C VAL A 119 -2.26 -2.34 -13.93
N MET A 120 -1.20 -2.36 -14.72
CA MET A 120 0.02 -1.61 -14.44
C MET A 120 0.07 -0.37 -15.32
N LEU A 121 0.27 0.78 -14.71
CA LEU A 121 0.67 2.01 -15.39
C LEU A 121 2.19 2.13 -15.28
N THR A 122 2.85 2.52 -16.37
CA THR A 122 4.31 2.71 -16.36
C THR A 122 4.71 3.88 -17.27
N ALA A 123 5.72 4.62 -16.82
CA ALA A 123 6.41 5.62 -17.65
C ALA A 123 7.69 5.06 -18.30
N THR A 124 8.02 3.80 -18.00
CA THR A 124 9.25 3.14 -18.48
C THR A 124 8.99 2.33 -19.76
N GLU A 125 10.01 2.17 -20.59
CA GLU A 125 9.96 1.29 -21.77
C GLU A 125 9.82 -0.19 -21.36
N THR A 126 8.99 -0.93 -22.11
CA THR A 126 8.77 -2.37 -21.90
C THR A 126 9.91 -3.20 -22.50
N THR A 127 11.06 -3.19 -21.87
CA THR A 127 12.25 -3.96 -22.27
C THR A 127 12.17 -5.43 -21.84
N GLU A 128 13.14 -6.25 -22.24
CA GLU A 128 13.23 -7.64 -21.75
C GLU A 128 13.50 -7.72 -20.25
N SER A 129 14.21 -6.74 -19.67
CA SER A 129 14.34 -6.64 -18.20
C SER A 129 13.02 -6.33 -17.51
N PHE A 130 12.19 -5.47 -18.11
CA PHE A 130 10.83 -5.18 -17.65
C PHE A 130 9.95 -6.45 -17.62
N LYS A 131 9.96 -7.24 -18.70
CA LYS A 131 9.20 -8.50 -18.76
C LYS A 131 9.70 -9.51 -17.72
N ARG A 132 11.02 -9.62 -17.53
CA ARG A 132 11.61 -10.48 -16.49
C ARG A 132 11.16 -10.08 -15.09
N ALA A 133 11.12 -8.80 -14.79
CA ALA A 133 10.64 -8.31 -13.50
C ALA A 133 9.15 -8.69 -13.25
N ILE A 134 8.28 -8.52 -14.24
CA ILE A 134 6.88 -8.97 -14.14
C ILE A 134 6.79 -10.48 -13.90
N ASN A 135 7.68 -11.27 -14.51
CA ASN A 135 7.67 -12.71 -14.34
C ASN A 135 8.11 -13.19 -12.95
N THR A 136 8.68 -12.34 -12.11
CA THR A 136 8.96 -12.66 -10.70
C THR A 136 7.69 -12.65 -9.84
N LEU A 137 6.60 -12.04 -10.32
CA LEU A 137 5.34 -12.00 -9.61
C LEU A 137 4.64 -13.38 -9.60
N PRO A 138 3.93 -13.72 -8.53
CA PRO A 138 3.02 -14.86 -8.52
C PRO A 138 1.99 -14.76 -9.66
N PRO A 139 1.45 -15.87 -10.18
CA PRO A 139 0.55 -15.86 -11.34
C PRO A 139 -0.62 -14.88 -11.23
N TYR A 140 -1.30 -14.86 -10.07
CA TYR A 140 -2.46 -13.99 -9.83
C TYR A 140 -2.11 -12.52 -9.52
N TRP A 141 -0.82 -12.17 -9.38
CA TRP A 141 -0.35 -10.81 -9.16
C TRP A 141 0.11 -10.14 -10.46
N LYS A 142 0.20 -10.91 -11.54
CA LYS A 142 0.66 -10.39 -12.83
C LYS A 142 -0.39 -9.45 -13.42
N PRO A 143 0.03 -8.26 -13.87
CA PRO A 143 -0.87 -7.35 -14.58
C PRO A 143 -1.44 -8.01 -15.84
N LYS A 144 -2.76 -7.94 -16.00
CA LYS A 144 -3.46 -8.36 -17.24
C LYS A 144 -3.25 -7.32 -18.35
N HIS A 145 -3.15 -6.05 -17.95
CA HIS A 145 -2.94 -4.93 -18.87
C HIS A 145 -1.78 -4.06 -18.39
N ILE A 146 -1.01 -3.56 -19.35
CA ILE A 146 0.09 -2.62 -19.12
C ILE A 146 -0.16 -1.40 -19.99
N LEU A 147 -0.32 -0.24 -19.34
CA LEU A 147 -0.52 1.04 -19.98
C LEU A 147 0.74 1.88 -19.86
N LYS A 148 1.32 2.24 -21.01
CA LYS A 148 2.43 3.18 -21.06
C LYS A 148 1.88 4.61 -21.05
N LEU A 149 2.40 5.44 -20.15
CA LEU A 149 2.08 6.85 -20.00
C LEU A 149 3.35 7.68 -20.19
N ASN A 150 3.20 8.96 -20.49
CA ASN A 150 4.32 9.90 -20.49
C ASN A 150 4.83 10.19 -19.08
N SER A 151 3.92 10.23 -18.11
CA SER A 151 4.21 10.39 -16.68
C SER A 151 3.14 9.68 -15.85
N LEU A 152 3.52 9.20 -14.67
CA LEU A 152 2.58 8.61 -13.74
C LEU A 152 1.75 9.68 -13.02
N PRO A 153 0.47 9.40 -12.72
CA PRO A 153 -0.38 10.32 -11.97
C PRO A 153 0.11 10.45 -10.53
N LEU A 154 0.43 11.67 -10.12
CA LEU A 154 0.87 12.00 -8.77
C LEU A 154 -0.03 13.07 -8.16
N THR A 155 -0.14 13.06 -6.84
CA THR A 155 -0.75 14.16 -6.08
C THR A 155 0.18 15.38 -6.06
N GLU A 156 -0.32 16.53 -5.63
CA GLU A 156 0.51 17.74 -5.44
C GLU A 156 1.71 17.52 -4.50
N THR A 157 1.60 16.56 -3.60
CA THR A 157 2.68 16.18 -2.66
C THR A 157 3.63 15.13 -3.21
N GLY A 158 3.49 14.74 -4.49
CA GLY A 158 4.36 13.74 -5.16
C GLY A 158 4.05 12.29 -4.81
N LYS A 159 2.94 12.00 -4.13
CA LYS A 159 2.51 10.63 -3.84
C LYS A 159 1.69 10.06 -5.02
N PRO A 160 1.64 8.72 -5.19
CA PRO A 160 0.77 8.10 -6.19
C PRO A 160 -0.69 8.54 -6.07
N ASN A 161 -1.25 9.08 -7.16
CA ASN A 161 -2.67 9.44 -7.23
C ASN A 161 -3.49 8.22 -7.67
N ARG A 162 -3.93 7.41 -6.71
CA ARG A 162 -4.65 6.15 -6.95
C ARG A 162 -5.98 6.35 -7.67
N ALA A 163 -6.70 7.43 -7.37
CA ALA A 163 -7.98 7.72 -8.00
C ALA A 163 -7.81 8.02 -9.50
N GLU A 164 -6.84 8.85 -9.85
CA GLU A 164 -6.52 9.16 -11.24
C GLU A 164 -5.97 7.95 -11.99
N ALA A 165 -5.10 7.17 -11.37
CA ALA A 165 -4.59 5.92 -11.94
C ALA A 165 -5.73 4.97 -12.31
N ARG A 166 -6.74 4.82 -11.43
CA ARG A 166 -7.93 4.01 -11.69
C ARG A 166 -8.78 4.58 -12.82
N ALA A 167 -8.99 5.90 -12.84
CA ALA A 167 -9.74 6.56 -13.90
C ALA A 167 -9.09 6.42 -15.29
N ILE A 168 -7.75 6.44 -15.35
CA ILE A 168 -7.00 6.19 -16.59
C ILE A 168 -7.21 4.73 -17.04
N ALA A 169 -7.07 3.78 -16.13
CA ALA A 169 -7.20 2.36 -16.43
C ALA A 169 -8.61 1.96 -16.87
N GLN A 170 -9.65 2.63 -16.37
CA GLN A 170 -11.05 2.38 -16.77
C GLN A 170 -11.38 2.76 -18.23
N LYS A 171 -10.45 3.39 -18.94
CA LYS A 171 -10.61 3.72 -20.37
C LYS A 171 -10.10 2.59 -21.31
N LEU A 172 -9.63 1.48 -20.73
CA LEU A 172 -9.33 0.25 -21.49
C LEU A 172 -10.62 -0.36 -22.03
#